data_2c5278cfde3347464581cc267358b653
#
_entry.id   2c5278cfde3347464581cc267358b653
#
_cell.length_a   1.000
_cell.length_b   1.000
_cell.length_c   1.000
_cell.angle_alpha   90.00
_cell.angle_beta   90.00
_cell.angle_gamma   90.00
#
_symmetry.space_group_name_H-M   'P 1'
#
loop_
_entity.id
_entity.type
_entity.pdbx_description
1 polymer ?
#
loop_
_entity_poly.entity_id
_entity_poly.type
_entity_poly.pdbx_seq_one_letter_code
_entity_poly.pdbx_strand_id
1 'polypeptide(L)'
;MKTRIEHKIHAIADVLFRDMKDGKLDNEGVGLLAGQTGIIIFCKHYLQVFPNSEKEEILEGFLETYFDKLTSEIGLLTYCGGFTGALEGLKYLNRERLLEIDYSDVEKNYRELLQTFAINSILNGNYDYLHGGLGIVKYYCDDAEFVNRALEALEQTAEKGDRIYKWKSSLGLDRGVGYNICLSHGMSSIVSVLSLLGSEGIDQKKRDRIIRNTCNYILSQEIDPQQHGNYFPSQSLENDPEQINHQSRLGWCYGDLGVATSLWQAGKALHNREWQEKALEVLRFSTSRRDFQNAGVIDAGLCHGAASVCMMFHYVYMQTGEKLFEETRDYWLDGTLELGNMEDGLAGYRAWHTAEYGGWVNEYGLLEGVAGIGLLLLLSLIHISEPTRPRLI
;
A
#
# COMPACT_ATOMS: atom_id res chain seq x y z
N MET A 1 -8.61 -2.97 -25.76
CA MET A 1 -7.96 -3.02 -24.44
C MET A 1 -6.43 -3.05 -24.58
N LYS A 2 -5.80 -4.13 -25.01
CA LYS A 2 -4.32 -4.31 -25.05
C LYS A 2 -3.57 -3.11 -25.65
N THR A 3 -3.91 -2.63 -26.83
CA THR A 3 -3.26 -1.50 -27.50
C THR A 3 -3.38 -0.19 -26.70
N ARG A 4 -4.51 0.06 -26.01
CA ARG A 4 -4.66 1.23 -25.14
C ARG A 4 -3.75 1.15 -23.91
N ILE A 5 -3.61 -0.04 -23.32
CA ILE A 5 -2.71 -0.30 -22.20
C ILE A 5 -1.26 -0.06 -22.63
N GLU A 6 -0.81 -0.67 -23.72
CA GLU A 6 0.56 -0.51 -24.26
C GLU A 6 0.89 0.96 -24.53
N HIS A 7 -0.02 1.67 -25.22
CA HIS A 7 0.17 3.10 -25.50
C HIS A 7 0.33 3.93 -24.21
N LYS A 8 -0.48 3.64 -23.17
CA LYS A 8 -0.42 4.36 -21.89
C LYS A 8 0.85 4.02 -21.11
N ILE A 9 1.30 2.76 -21.13
CA ILE A 9 2.58 2.34 -20.54
C ILE A 9 3.75 3.11 -21.16
N HIS A 10 3.79 3.18 -22.49
CA HIS A 10 4.83 3.93 -23.20
C HIS A 10 4.80 5.43 -22.85
N ALA A 11 3.62 6.05 -22.80
CA ALA A 11 3.48 7.45 -22.42
C ALA A 11 4.00 7.73 -21.00
N ILE A 12 3.71 6.84 -20.04
CA ILE A 12 4.23 6.95 -18.66
C ILE A 12 5.75 6.79 -18.66
N ALA A 13 6.29 5.78 -19.35
CA ALA A 13 7.73 5.56 -19.44
C ALA A 13 8.44 6.77 -20.05
N ASP A 14 7.92 7.31 -21.16
CA ASP A 14 8.52 8.46 -21.86
C ASP A 14 8.59 9.70 -20.93
N VAL A 15 7.56 9.95 -20.13
CA VAL A 15 7.56 11.02 -19.14
C VAL A 15 8.63 10.78 -18.07
N LEU A 16 8.67 9.59 -17.47
CA LEU A 16 9.60 9.28 -16.40
C LEU A 16 11.07 9.33 -16.86
N PHE A 17 11.39 8.74 -18.00
CA PHE A 17 12.76 8.76 -18.54
C PHE A 17 13.20 10.15 -19.00
N ARG A 18 12.31 10.95 -19.59
CA ARG A 18 12.57 12.35 -19.90
C ARG A 18 12.86 13.15 -18.64
N ASP A 19 12.01 13.02 -17.62
CA ASP A 19 12.12 13.82 -16.41
C ASP A 19 13.28 13.35 -15.50
N MET A 20 13.73 12.07 -15.60
CA MET A 20 15.03 11.61 -15.08
C MET A 20 16.19 12.34 -15.77
N LYS A 21 16.21 12.32 -17.11
CA LYS A 21 17.27 12.96 -17.92
C LYS A 21 17.35 14.47 -17.66
N ASP A 22 16.22 15.10 -17.39
CA ASP A 22 16.12 16.55 -17.10
C ASP A 22 16.45 16.90 -15.63
N GLY A 23 16.74 15.91 -14.77
CA GLY A 23 17.05 16.11 -13.33
C GLY A 23 15.83 16.48 -12.47
N LYS A 24 14.60 16.39 -13.00
CA LYS A 24 13.38 16.76 -12.23
C LYS A 24 13.09 15.80 -11.10
N LEU A 25 13.56 14.56 -11.20
CA LEU A 25 13.35 13.52 -10.19
C LEU A 25 14.48 13.51 -9.11
N ASP A 26 15.47 14.35 -9.23
CA ASP A 26 16.60 14.40 -8.28
C ASP A 26 16.19 14.85 -6.88
N ASN A 27 15.10 15.63 -6.77
CA ASN A 27 14.57 16.10 -5.48
C ASN A 27 13.57 15.11 -4.84
N GLU A 28 13.17 14.05 -5.54
CA GLU A 28 12.34 13.01 -4.96
C GLU A 28 13.07 12.26 -3.85
N GLY A 29 12.37 11.86 -2.77
CA GLY A 29 12.92 11.04 -1.71
C GLY A 29 13.33 9.65 -2.20
N VAL A 30 14.10 8.91 -1.41
CA VAL A 30 14.56 7.55 -1.76
C VAL A 30 13.47 6.47 -1.61
N GLY A 31 12.34 6.79 -0.99
CA GLY A 31 11.32 5.82 -0.57
C GLY A 31 10.71 4.94 -1.65
N LEU A 32 10.04 3.87 -1.19
CA LEU A 32 9.38 2.89 -2.06
C LEU A 32 8.08 3.43 -2.65
N LEU A 33 7.17 3.89 -1.79
CA LEU A 33 5.81 4.26 -2.19
C LEU A 33 5.73 5.71 -2.67
N ALA A 34 6.46 6.60 -2.00
CA ALA A 34 6.62 7.98 -2.38
C ALA A 34 8.13 8.26 -2.51
N GLY A 35 8.68 8.08 -3.72
CA GLY A 35 10.09 8.32 -3.99
C GLY A 35 10.68 7.50 -5.13
N GLN A 36 12.01 7.66 -5.28
CA GLN A 36 12.77 7.16 -6.43
C GLN A 36 12.77 5.63 -6.56
N THR A 37 12.78 4.88 -5.45
CA THR A 37 12.79 3.41 -5.50
C THR A 37 11.59 2.85 -6.25
N GLY A 38 10.40 3.40 -6.02
CA GLY A 38 9.20 2.97 -6.74
C GLY A 38 9.27 3.26 -8.24
N ILE A 39 9.84 4.39 -8.61
CA ILE A 39 10.06 4.77 -10.01
C ILE A 39 11.05 3.81 -10.66
N ILE A 40 12.16 3.47 -9.98
CA ILE A 40 13.16 2.49 -10.46
C ILE A 40 12.50 1.12 -10.71
N ILE A 41 11.64 0.66 -9.80
CA ILE A 41 10.91 -0.61 -9.96
C ILE A 41 10.09 -0.61 -11.24
N PHE A 42 9.29 0.45 -11.48
CA PHE A 42 8.54 0.56 -12.73
C PHE A 42 9.46 0.55 -13.96
N CYS A 43 10.52 1.35 -13.96
CA CYS A 43 11.44 1.46 -15.09
C CYS A 43 12.14 0.13 -15.41
N LYS A 44 12.58 -0.61 -14.38
CA LYS A 44 13.19 -1.93 -14.57
C LYS A 44 12.20 -2.94 -15.16
N HIS A 45 10.96 -2.99 -14.68
CA HIS A 45 9.92 -3.83 -15.27
C HIS A 45 9.57 -3.41 -16.69
N TYR A 46 9.50 -2.10 -16.95
CA TYR A 46 9.26 -1.59 -18.29
C TYR A 46 10.34 -2.05 -19.28
N LEU A 47 11.62 -1.90 -18.93
CA LEU A 47 12.75 -2.31 -19.77
C LEU A 47 12.84 -3.82 -19.96
N GLN A 48 12.39 -4.62 -19.00
CA GLN A 48 12.30 -6.07 -19.13
C GLN A 48 11.29 -6.49 -20.22
N VAL A 49 10.18 -5.75 -20.35
CA VAL A 49 9.12 -6.01 -21.34
C VAL A 49 9.42 -5.32 -22.69
N PHE A 50 9.97 -4.11 -22.64
CA PHE A 50 10.27 -3.24 -23.78
C PHE A 50 11.72 -2.76 -23.75
N PRO A 51 12.70 -3.61 -24.14
CA PRO A 51 14.11 -3.26 -24.11
C PRO A 51 14.42 -2.02 -24.95
N ASN A 52 15.21 -1.08 -24.40
CA ASN A 52 15.61 0.17 -25.06
C ASN A 52 16.92 0.67 -24.47
N SER A 53 18.00 0.69 -25.26
CA SER A 53 19.35 1.01 -24.78
C SER A 53 19.52 2.47 -24.33
N GLU A 54 18.83 3.44 -24.95
CA GLU A 54 18.89 4.84 -24.51
C GLU A 54 18.24 5.00 -23.12
N LYS A 55 17.10 4.33 -22.88
CA LYS A 55 16.42 4.36 -21.59
C LYS A 55 17.21 3.61 -20.52
N GLU A 56 17.92 2.53 -20.89
CA GLU A 56 18.83 1.83 -19.99
C GLU A 56 19.96 2.75 -19.50
N GLU A 57 20.60 3.46 -20.41
CA GLU A 57 21.68 4.43 -20.09
C GLU A 57 21.17 5.57 -19.17
N ILE A 58 19.97 6.11 -19.43
CA ILE A 58 19.34 7.12 -18.56
C ILE A 58 19.09 6.55 -17.15
N LEU A 59 18.59 5.32 -17.05
CA LEU A 59 18.34 4.67 -15.76
C LEU A 59 19.63 4.37 -15.00
N GLU A 60 20.69 3.97 -15.69
CA GLU A 60 22.01 3.73 -15.07
C GLU A 60 22.55 5.01 -14.42
N GLY A 61 22.55 6.16 -15.14
CA GLY A 61 22.93 7.44 -14.57
C GLY A 61 22.06 7.88 -13.39
N PHE A 62 20.75 7.59 -13.44
CA PHE A 62 19.84 7.87 -12.34
C PHE A 62 20.12 6.96 -11.12
N LEU A 63 20.48 5.70 -11.34
CA LEU A 63 20.87 4.78 -10.26
C LEU A 63 22.13 5.23 -9.52
N GLU A 64 23.14 5.79 -10.21
CA GLU A 64 24.33 6.31 -9.58
C GLU A 64 23.97 7.42 -8.57
N THR A 65 23.18 8.41 -8.99
CA THR A 65 22.70 9.49 -8.11
C THR A 65 21.81 9.00 -6.98
N TYR A 66 20.95 8.00 -7.25
CA TYR A 66 20.12 7.37 -6.23
C TYR A 66 20.95 6.69 -5.14
N PHE A 67 21.99 5.93 -5.50
CA PHE A 67 22.86 5.25 -4.52
C PHE A 67 23.69 6.21 -3.71
N ASP A 68 24.21 7.27 -4.33
CA ASP A 68 24.90 8.35 -3.62
C ASP A 68 23.98 8.98 -2.58
N LYS A 69 22.74 9.25 -2.93
CA LYS A 69 21.74 9.82 -2.02
C LYS A 69 21.38 8.84 -0.90
N LEU A 70 21.16 7.57 -1.22
CA LEU A 70 20.82 6.52 -0.24
C LEU A 70 21.92 6.35 0.83
N THR A 71 23.18 6.54 0.46
CA THR A 71 24.33 6.34 1.36
C THR A 71 24.78 7.60 2.07
N SER A 72 24.52 8.79 1.53
CA SER A 72 25.00 10.07 2.07
C SER A 72 24.01 10.77 3.00
N GLU A 73 22.71 10.59 2.78
CA GLU A 73 21.67 11.31 3.49
C GLU A 73 20.59 10.36 4.05
N ILE A 74 20.60 10.16 5.38
CA ILE A 74 19.47 9.49 6.03
C ILE A 74 18.43 10.54 6.40
N GLY A 75 17.43 10.65 5.54
CA GLY A 75 16.26 11.47 5.81
C GLY A 75 15.23 10.71 6.66
N LEU A 76 14.08 10.41 6.08
CA LEU A 76 13.01 9.65 6.72
C LEU A 76 13.39 8.17 6.85
N LEU A 77 13.06 7.56 8.00
CA LEU A 77 13.31 6.13 8.26
C LEU A 77 12.13 5.23 7.87
N THR A 78 11.01 5.82 7.50
CA THR A 78 9.70 5.18 7.31
C THR A 78 9.62 4.29 6.07
N TYR A 79 8.53 3.50 5.98
CA TYR A 79 8.29 2.58 4.85
C TYR A 79 7.82 3.31 3.58
N CYS A 80 6.99 4.34 3.71
CA CYS A 80 6.41 5.03 2.55
C CYS A 80 7.46 5.79 1.75
N GLY A 81 7.99 6.87 2.32
CA GLY A 81 8.90 7.79 1.64
C GLY A 81 10.35 7.68 2.11
N GLY A 82 10.67 6.77 3.02
CA GLY A 82 11.94 6.71 3.70
C GLY A 82 12.81 5.49 3.39
N PHE A 83 13.87 5.39 4.17
CA PHE A 83 14.96 4.43 4.00
C PHE A 83 14.50 2.97 4.08
N THR A 84 13.57 2.62 5.00
CA THR A 84 13.03 1.25 5.09
C THR A 84 12.32 0.84 3.80
N GLY A 85 11.56 1.76 3.20
CA GLY A 85 10.94 1.49 1.90
C GLY A 85 11.97 1.30 0.79
N ALA A 86 13.05 2.10 0.79
CA ALA A 86 14.15 1.93 -0.17
C ALA A 86 14.78 0.53 -0.05
N LEU A 87 15.10 0.09 1.17
CA LEU A 87 15.63 -1.26 1.42
C LEU A 87 14.67 -2.37 0.97
N GLU A 88 13.37 -2.22 1.22
CA GLU A 88 12.35 -3.17 0.74
C GLU A 88 12.32 -3.25 -0.78
N GLY A 89 12.39 -2.10 -1.46
CA GLY A 89 12.45 -2.07 -2.91
C GLY A 89 13.72 -2.68 -3.49
N LEU A 90 14.88 -2.47 -2.85
CA LEU A 90 16.14 -3.13 -3.24
C LEU A 90 16.08 -4.64 -3.02
N LYS A 91 15.50 -5.09 -1.89
CA LYS A 91 15.22 -6.51 -1.62
C LYS A 91 14.34 -7.11 -2.71
N TYR A 92 13.30 -6.39 -3.12
CA TYR A 92 12.43 -6.80 -4.22
C TYR A 92 13.18 -6.90 -5.56
N LEU A 93 13.91 -5.85 -5.96
CA LEU A 93 14.66 -5.81 -7.23
C LEU A 93 15.68 -6.94 -7.33
N ASN A 94 16.40 -7.25 -6.24
CA ASN A 94 17.32 -8.38 -6.18
C ASN A 94 16.61 -9.73 -6.29
N ARG A 95 15.51 -9.91 -5.54
CA ARG A 95 14.72 -11.15 -5.58
C ARG A 95 14.19 -11.46 -6.98
N GLU A 96 13.70 -10.44 -7.68
CA GLU A 96 13.17 -10.56 -9.04
C GLU A 96 14.27 -10.51 -10.11
N ARG A 97 15.55 -10.40 -9.73
CA ARG A 97 16.72 -10.32 -10.62
C ARG A 97 16.63 -9.15 -11.63
N LEU A 98 16.00 -8.07 -11.21
CA LEU A 98 15.89 -6.83 -11.99
C LEU A 98 17.11 -5.92 -11.79
N LEU A 99 17.79 -6.08 -10.66
CA LEU A 99 18.99 -5.34 -10.31
C LEU A 99 19.81 -6.19 -9.32
N GLU A 100 21.08 -6.44 -9.64
CA GLU A 100 22.00 -7.16 -8.75
C GLU A 100 22.82 -6.15 -7.95
N ILE A 101 22.46 -5.95 -6.67
CA ILE A 101 23.11 -5.00 -5.77
C ILE A 101 23.37 -5.65 -4.43
N ASP A 102 24.58 -5.50 -3.93
CA ASP A 102 24.90 -5.77 -2.54
C ASP A 102 24.67 -4.52 -1.68
N TYR A 103 23.61 -4.50 -0.88
CA TYR A 103 23.28 -3.46 0.09
C TYR A 103 23.39 -3.97 1.54
N SER A 104 23.99 -5.14 1.75
CA SER A 104 24.08 -5.80 3.05
C SER A 104 24.81 -4.96 4.11
N ASP A 105 25.87 -4.28 3.74
CA ASP A 105 26.60 -3.40 4.66
C ASP A 105 25.76 -2.19 5.04
N VAL A 106 25.01 -1.61 4.10
CA VAL A 106 24.10 -0.50 4.35
C VAL A 106 22.98 -0.95 5.31
N GLU A 107 22.31 -2.07 5.02
CA GLU A 107 21.27 -2.61 5.87
C GLU A 107 21.80 -2.91 7.29
N LYS A 108 22.97 -3.54 7.41
CA LYS A 108 23.59 -3.88 8.69
C LYS A 108 23.90 -2.65 9.53
N ASN A 109 24.43 -1.60 8.91
CA ASN A 109 24.80 -0.36 9.60
C ASN A 109 23.57 0.39 10.17
N TYR A 110 22.42 0.25 9.53
CA TYR A 110 21.18 0.96 9.94
C TYR A 110 20.17 0.09 10.68
N ARG A 111 20.37 -1.21 10.77
CA ARG A 111 19.45 -2.16 11.43
C ARG A 111 19.05 -1.71 12.83
N GLU A 112 20.01 -1.45 13.69
CA GLU A 112 19.75 -1.06 15.08
C GLU A 112 18.97 0.26 15.17
N LEU A 113 19.33 1.24 14.34
CA LEU A 113 18.64 2.53 14.26
C LEU A 113 17.19 2.34 13.84
N LEU A 114 16.92 1.57 12.78
CA LEU A 114 15.59 1.31 12.27
C LEU A 114 14.72 0.56 13.29
N GLN A 115 15.27 -0.49 13.90
CA GLN A 115 14.57 -1.27 14.91
C GLN A 115 14.25 -0.43 16.15
N THR A 116 15.20 0.39 16.61
CA THR A 116 15.00 1.31 17.74
C THR A 116 13.95 2.36 17.42
N PHE A 117 13.99 2.94 16.23
CA PHE A 117 12.98 3.89 15.76
C PHE A 117 11.59 3.25 15.74
N ALA A 118 11.45 2.01 15.22
CA ALA A 118 10.18 1.32 15.16
C ALA A 118 9.56 1.10 16.54
N ILE A 119 10.34 0.57 17.49
CA ILE A 119 9.87 0.31 18.86
C ILE A 119 9.46 1.63 19.53
N ASN A 120 10.31 2.66 19.45
CA ASN A 120 10.01 3.97 20.04
C ASN A 120 8.78 4.62 19.39
N SER A 121 8.60 4.49 18.08
CA SER A 121 7.41 4.98 17.39
C SER A 121 6.15 4.32 17.93
N ILE A 122 6.12 2.99 18.04
CA ILE A 122 4.98 2.24 18.56
C ILE A 122 4.70 2.63 20.03
N LEU A 123 5.72 2.72 20.88
CA LEU A 123 5.58 3.10 22.30
C LEU A 123 5.05 4.53 22.47
N ASN A 124 5.32 5.41 21.51
CA ASN A 124 4.79 6.78 21.46
C ASN A 124 3.45 6.91 20.70
N GLY A 125 2.79 5.78 20.38
CA GLY A 125 1.48 5.76 19.73
C GLY A 125 1.52 5.85 18.19
N ASN A 126 2.71 5.94 17.58
CA ASN A 126 2.86 5.92 16.12
C ASN A 126 3.17 4.50 15.62
N TYR A 127 2.12 3.66 15.56
CA TYR A 127 2.18 2.32 14.99
C TYR A 127 1.96 2.30 13.46
N ASP A 128 1.74 3.44 12.83
CA ASP A 128 1.38 3.56 11.40
C ASP A 128 2.25 2.68 10.49
N TYR A 129 1.61 2.08 9.47
CA TYR A 129 2.32 1.24 8.51
C TYR A 129 3.20 2.04 7.57
N LEU A 130 2.72 3.18 7.10
CA LEU A 130 3.42 4.00 6.10
C LEU A 130 4.48 4.89 6.75
N HIS A 131 4.15 5.49 7.90
CA HIS A 131 4.92 6.58 8.50
C HIS A 131 5.37 6.31 9.94
N GLY A 132 5.16 5.09 10.45
CA GLY A 132 5.49 4.68 11.82
C GLY A 132 6.24 3.36 11.90
N GLY A 133 6.05 2.67 13.02
CA GLY A 133 6.83 1.48 13.37
C GLY A 133 6.48 0.22 12.58
N LEU A 134 5.23 0.01 12.17
CA LEU A 134 4.79 -1.26 11.57
C LEU A 134 5.41 -1.56 10.21
N GLY A 135 5.70 -0.55 9.39
CA GLY A 135 6.39 -0.78 8.12
C GLY A 135 7.79 -1.36 8.31
N ILE A 136 8.49 -0.95 9.39
CA ILE A 136 9.80 -1.50 9.75
C ILE A 136 9.65 -2.91 10.32
N VAL A 137 8.61 -3.17 11.13
CA VAL A 137 8.31 -4.54 11.62
C VAL A 137 8.05 -5.48 10.44
N LYS A 138 7.34 -5.03 9.41
CA LYS A 138 7.12 -5.81 8.18
C LYS A 138 8.43 -6.10 7.45
N TYR A 139 9.33 -5.12 7.34
CA TYR A 139 10.62 -5.30 6.68
C TYR A 139 11.50 -6.33 7.38
N TYR A 140 11.59 -6.27 8.73
CA TYR A 140 12.36 -7.22 9.56
C TYR A 140 11.50 -8.37 10.11
N CYS A 141 10.49 -8.82 9.36
CA CYS A 141 9.56 -9.87 9.80
C CYS A 141 10.22 -11.22 10.11
N ASP A 142 11.44 -11.45 9.62
CA ASP A 142 12.24 -12.65 9.85
C ASP A 142 13.11 -12.56 11.13
N ASP A 143 13.20 -11.38 11.77
CA ASP A 143 13.92 -11.16 13.02
C ASP A 143 12.98 -11.37 14.22
N ALA A 144 12.94 -12.60 14.74
CA ALA A 144 12.00 -12.98 15.81
C ALA A 144 12.21 -12.19 17.11
N GLU A 145 13.44 -11.81 17.47
CA GLU A 145 13.73 -11.03 18.67
C GLU A 145 13.12 -9.63 18.53
N PHE A 146 13.38 -8.97 17.42
CA PHE A 146 12.81 -7.66 17.12
C PHE A 146 11.29 -7.69 17.03
N VAL A 147 10.71 -8.68 16.34
CA VAL A 147 9.26 -8.85 16.22
C VAL A 147 8.62 -9.05 17.61
N ASN A 148 9.21 -9.84 18.49
CA ASN A 148 8.70 -10.03 19.85
C ASN A 148 8.70 -8.72 20.67
N ARG A 149 9.74 -7.90 20.52
CA ARG A 149 9.78 -6.54 21.11
C ARG A 149 8.67 -5.64 20.57
N ALA A 150 8.40 -5.72 19.27
CA ALA A 150 7.30 -4.97 18.64
C ALA A 150 5.92 -5.44 19.14
N LEU A 151 5.71 -6.75 19.30
CA LEU A 151 4.50 -7.31 19.90
C LEU A 151 4.30 -6.84 21.35
N GLU A 152 5.37 -6.74 22.12
CA GLU A 152 5.33 -6.18 23.48
C GLU A 152 4.94 -4.71 23.48
N ALA A 153 5.55 -3.91 22.63
CA ALA A 153 5.25 -2.49 22.49
C ALA A 153 3.78 -2.25 22.08
N LEU A 154 3.29 -3.02 21.09
CA LEU A 154 1.88 -2.98 20.69
C LEU A 154 0.95 -3.37 21.84
N GLU A 155 1.25 -4.43 22.59
CA GLU A 155 0.41 -4.86 23.69
C GLU A 155 0.43 -3.90 24.87
N GLN A 156 1.57 -3.22 25.11
CA GLN A 156 1.73 -2.21 26.15
C GLN A 156 0.91 -0.94 25.85
N THR A 157 0.85 -0.53 24.58
CA THR A 157 0.17 0.71 24.16
C THR A 157 -1.31 0.51 23.82
N ALA A 158 -1.78 -0.74 23.75
CA ALA A 158 -3.18 -1.06 23.50
C ALA A 158 -4.09 -0.59 24.63
N GLU A 159 -5.18 0.09 24.29
CA GLU A 159 -6.34 0.21 25.15
C GLU A 159 -7.13 -1.10 25.14
N LYS A 160 -7.29 -1.74 26.29
CA LYS A 160 -7.83 -3.09 26.43
C LYS A 160 -9.22 -3.06 27.04
N GLY A 161 -10.18 -3.65 26.32
CA GLY A 161 -11.52 -3.94 26.80
C GLY A 161 -11.81 -5.45 26.88
N ASP A 162 -13.07 -5.82 27.04
CA ASP A 162 -13.48 -7.23 26.99
C ASP A 162 -13.34 -7.76 25.55
N ARG A 163 -12.31 -8.57 25.33
CA ARG A 163 -11.93 -9.14 24.00
C ARG A 163 -11.68 -8.10 22.91
N ILE A 164 -11.32 -6.86 23.27
CA ILE A 164 -11.06 -5.76 22.34
C ILE A 164 -9.71 -5.15 22.66
N TYR A 165 -8.92 -4.93 21.59
CA TYR A 165 -7.73 -4.07 21.62
C TYR A 165 -7.88 -2.98 20.57
N LYS A 166 -7.58 -1.74 20.98
CA LYS A 166 -7.60 -0.58 20.09
C LYS A 166 -6.47 0.39 20.43
N TRP A 167 -6.10 1.20 19.49
CA TRP A 167 -5.03 2.19 19.62
C TRP A 167 -5.47 3.53 19.08
N LYS A 168 -5.13 4.58 19.83
CA LYS A 168 -5.28 5.95 19.32
C LYS A 168 -4.25 6.22 18.21
N SER A 169 -4.65 7.02 17.24
CA SER A 169 -3.82 7.51 16.14
C SER A 169 -4.12 8.99 15.90
N SER A 170 -3.11 9.74 15.51
CA SER A 170 -3.24 11.10 14.94
C SER A 170 -3.10 11.11 13.43
N LEU A 171 -2.72 10.00 12.82
CA LEU A 171 -2.50 9.90 11.39
C LEU A 171 -3.77 9.48 10.67
N GLY A 172 -4.04 10.13 9.53
CA GLY A 172 -5.24 9.88 8.74
C GLY A 172 -6.54 10.32 9.41
N LEU A 173 -6.47 11.25 10.36
CA LEU A 173 -7.61 11.85 11.04
C LEU A 173 -7.64 13.36 10.75
N ASP A 174 -8.78 13.86 10.32
CA ASP A 174 -8.92 15.28 9.93
C ASP A 174 -8.81 16.24 11.11
N ARG A 175 -9.14 15.78 12.33
CA ARG A 175 -9.21 16.62 13.54
C ARG A 175 -8.65 15.94 14.79
N GLY A 176 -7.34 15.96 14.96
CA GLY A 176 -6.71 15.52 16.21
C GLY A 176 -6.52 14.03 16.37
N VAL A 177 -6.63 13.53 17.60
CA VAL A 177 -6.36 12.13 17.96
C VAL A 177 -7.66 11.36 18.12
N GLY A 178 -7.76 10.20 17.52
CA GLY A 178 -8.92 9.30 17.61
C GLY A 178 -8.53 7.86 17.31
N TYR A 179 -9.51 7.04 16.95
CA TYR A 179 -9.30 5.65 16.55
C TYR A 179 -9.47 5.51 15.04
N ASN A 180 -8.48 4.90 14.38
CA ASN A 180 -8.49 4.68 12.96
C ASN A 180 -8.51 3.17 12.66
N ILE A 181 -9.49 2.71 11.88
CA ILE A 181 -9.67 1.30 11.50
C ILE A 181 -9.12 0.97 10.11
N CYS A 182 -8.64 1.95 9.36
CA CYS A 182 -8.21 1.78 7.97
C CYS A 182 -6.93 0.95 7.83
N LEU A 183 -6.61 0.56 6.59
CA LEU A 183 -5.43 -0.26 6.31
C LEU A 183 -4.14 0.56 6.24
N SER A 184 -4.17 1.80 5.77
CA SER A 184 -2.96 2.63 5.64
C SER A 184 -2.43 3.14 6.97
N HIS A 185 -3.31 3.67 7.82
CA HIS A 185 -2.94 4.42 9.04
C HIS A 185 -3.58 3.85 10.32
N GLY A 186 -4.37 2.80 10.21
CA GLY A 186 -5.22 2.31 11.30
C GLY A 186 -4.96 0.87 11.70
N MET A 187 -5.86 0.36 12.53
CA MET A 187 -5.74 -0.96 13.15
C MET A 187 -5.79 -2.13 12.17
N SER A 188 -6.39 -1.96 10.98
CA SER A 188 -6.30 -2.98 9.93
C SER A 188 -4.85 -3.22 9.46
N SER A 189 -3.95 -2.23 9.57
CA SER A 189 -2.53 -2.45 9.30
C SER A 189 -1.85 -3.34 10.36
N ILE A 190 -2.21 -3.17 11.64
CA ILE A 190 -1.74 -4.07 12.72
C ILE A 190 -2.14 -5.51 12.40
N VAL A 191 -3.42 -5.72 12.10
CA VAL A 191 -3.96 -7.05 11.75
C VAL A 191 -3.25 -7.62 10.53
N SER A 192 -3.11 -6.84 9.46
CA SER A 192 -2.47 -7.27 8.21
C SER A 192 -1.01 -7.66 8.43
N VAL A 193 -0.19 -6.76 9.02
CA VAL A 193 1.24 -7.02 9.26
C VAL A 193 1.44 -8.24 10.14
N LEU A 194 0.72 -8.33 11.27
CA LEU A 194 0.86 -9.46 12.18
C LEU A 194 0.40 -10.79 11.57
N SER A 195 -0.57 -10.76 10.66
CA SER A 195 -1.04 -11.94 9.95
C SER A 195 -0.03 -12.50 8.93
N LEU A 196 0.91 -11.68 8.48
CA LEU A 196 1.97 -12.07 7.53
C LEU A 196 3.23 -12.59 8.24
N LEU A 197 3.35 -12.40 9.57
CA LEU A 197 4.52 -12.84 10.32
C LEU A 197 4.62 -14.37 10.35
N GLY A 198 5.83 -14.88 10.16
CA GLY A 198 6.15 -16.29 10.36
C GLY A 198 5.91 -16.74 11.81
N SER A 199 6.18 -18.03 12.09
CA SER A 199 5.90 -18.61 13.40
C SER A 199 7.16 -18.97 14.18
N GLU A 200 8.31 -19.08 13.54
CA GLU A 200 9.56 -19.54 14.17
C GLU A 200 10.13 -18.44 15.08
N GLY A 201 10.29 -18.78 16.37
CA GLY A 201 10.83 -17.86 17.38
C GLY A 201 9.91 -16.72 17.81
N ILE A 202 8.73 -16.58 17.21
CA ILE A 202 7.77 -15.52 17.52
C ILE A 202 6.79 -16.00 18.62
N ASP A 203 6.44 -15.12 19.57
CA ASP A 203 5.36 -15.36 20.53
C ASP A 203 4.00 -15.38 19.84
N GLN A 204 3.66 -16.56 19.29
CA GLN A 204 2.40 -16.77 18.57
C GLN A 204 1.18 -16.50 19.44
N LYS A 205 1.21 -16.81 20.74
CA LYS A 205 0.08 -16.58 21.65
C LYS A 205 -0.22 -15.09 21.79
N LYS A 206 0.82 -14.28 21.91
CA LYS A 206 0.71 -12.82 21.99
C LYS A 206 0.24 -12.25 20.64
N ARG A 207 0.89 -12.64 19.53
CA ARG A 207 0.50 -12.25 18.17
C ARG A 207 -0.98 -12.55 17.90
N ASP A 208 -1.41 -13.77 18.13
CA ASP A 208 -2.78 -14.23 17.86
C ASP A 208 -3.80 -13.51 18.76
N ARG A 209 -3.44 -13.22 20.02
CA ARG A 209 -4.29 -12.44 20.92
C ARG A 209 -4.47 -11.01 20.44
N ILE A 210 -3.38 -10.36 19.99
CA ILE A 210 -3.47 -9.02 19.41
C ILE A 210 -4.36 -9.04 18.17
N ILE A 211 -4.13 -9.93 17.23
CA ILE A 211 -4.96 -10.06 16.01
C ILE A 211 -6.43 -10.25 16.38
N ARG A 212 -6.75 -11.22 17.26
CA ARG A 212 -8.15 -11.52 17.63
C ARG A 212 -8.87 -10.33 18.22
N ASN A 213 -8.25 -9.68 19.19
CA ASN A 213 -8.89 -8.58 19.90
C ASN A 213 -9.00 -7.32 19.02
N THR A 214 -8.07 -7.12 18.11
CA THR A 214 -8.13 -6.03 17.13
C THR A 214 -9.21 -6.29 16.08
N CYS A 215 -9.32 -7.52 15.55
CA CYS A 215 -10.40 -7.90 14.65
C CYS A 215 -11.79 -7.72 15.29
N ASN A 216 -11.94 -8.10 16.56
CA ASN A 216 -13.19 -7.89 17.29
C ASN A 216 -13.56 -6.40 17.38
N TYR A 217 -12.57 -5.54 17.62
CA TYR A 217 -12.80 -4.09 17.61
C TYR A 217 -13.20 -3.59 16.22
N ILE A 218 -12.48 -3.98 15.17
CA ILE A 218 -12.79 -3.58 13.82
C ILE A 218 -14.22 -4.03 13.43
N LEU A 219 -14.59 -5.27 13.72
CA LEU A 219 -15.94 -5.80 13.45
C LEU A 219 -17.03 -5.07 14.23
N SER A 220 -16.73 -4.55 15.43
CA SER A 220 -17.70 -3.74 16.19
C SER A 220 -17.98 -2.37 15.57
N GLN A 221 -17.22 -1.98 14.54
CA GLN A 221 -17.41 -0.73 13.80
C GLN A 221 -18.25 -0.92 12.52
N GLU A 222 -18.82 -2.11 12.31
CA GLU A 222 -19.69 -2.38 11.17
C GLU A 222 -20.96 -1.53 11.18
N ILE A 223 -21.34 -1.00 10.03
CA ILE A 223 -22.54 -0.19 9.79
C ILE A 223 -23.44 -0.86 8.77
N ASP A 224 -24.69 -0.42 8.68
CA ASP A 224 -25.66 -0.98 7.73
C ASP A 224 -25.29 -0.59 6.29
N PRO A 225 -24.89 -1.57 5.43
CA PRO A 225 -24.50 -1.28 4.05
C PRO A 225 -25.67 -0.85 3.18
N GLN A 226 -26.92 -1.17 3.54
CA GLN A 226 -28.10 -0.72 2.80
C GLN A 226 -28.37 0.78 3.03
N GLN A 227 -27.98 1.29 4.20
CA GLN A 227 -28.13 2.69 4.53
C GLN A 227 -26.95 3.55 4.04
N HIS A 228 -25.71 3.03 4.13
CA HIS A 228 -24.51 3.81 3.94
C HIS A 228 -23.74 3.47 2.65
N GLY A 229 -24.09 2.38 1.96
CA GLY A 229 -23.40 1.94 0.74
C GLY A 229 -22.04 1.27 0.99
N ASN A 230 -21.67 1.02 2.25
CA ASN A 230 -20.44 0.36 2.68
C ASN A 230 -20.63 -0.26 4.08
N TYR A 231 -19.82 -1.27 4.40
CA TYR A 231 -19.84 -1.97 5.69
C TYR A 231 -19.06 -1.24 6.79
N PHE A 232 -17.99 -0.54 6.44
CA PHE A 232 -17.12 0.12 7.42
C PHE A 232 -16.97 1.60 7.11
N PRO A 233 -17.10 2.46 8.13
CA PRO A 233 -16.84 3.88 7.98
C PRO A 233 -15.36 4.14 7.70
N SER A 234 -15.00 5.36 7.32
CA SER A 234 -13.59 5.75 7.12
C SER A 234 -12.77 5.65 8.41
N GLN A 235 -13.41 5.86 9.55
CA GLN A 235 -12.79 5.91 10.88
C GLN A 235 -13.69 5.21 11.89
N SER A 236 -13.24 5.09 13.16
CA SER A 236 -14.04 4.47 14.22
C SER A 236 -15.29 5.27 14.56
N LEU A 237 -16.38 4.57 14.85
CA LEU A 237 -17.63 5.12 15.38
C LEU A 237 -17.51 5.68 16.81
N GLU A 238 -16.38 5.44 17.50
CA GLU A 238 -16.09 6.00 18.81
C GLU A 238 -15.47 7.41 18.74
N ASN A 239 -15.12 7.88 17.54
CA ASN A 239 -14.61 9.23 17.34
C ASN A 239 -15.74 10.26 17.53
N ASP A 240 -15.36 11.55 17.54
CA ASP A 240 -16.32 12.64 17.53
C ASP A 240 -17.29 12.46 16.34
N PRO A 241 -18.62 12.47 16.55
CA PRO A 241 -19.60 12.30 15.47
C PRO A 241 -19.42 13.24 14.28
N GLU A 242 -18.87 14.44 14.49
CA GLU A 242 -18.55 15.39 13.41
C GLU A 242 -17.35 14.95 12.53
N GLN A 243 -16.56 13.98 13.00
CA GLN A 243 -15.39 13.45 12.30
C GLN A 243 -15.69 12.15 11.55
N ILE A 244 -16.84 11.51 11.84
CA ILE A 244 -17.17 10.21 11.26
C ILE A 244 -17.72 10.39 9.85
N ASN A 245 -16.93 9.97 8.85
CA ASN A 245 -17.47 9.79 7.50
C ASN A 245 -18.00 8.36 7.36
N HIS A 246 -19.32 8.22 7.42
CA HIS A 246 -20.00 6.93 7.24
C HIS A 246 -19.89 6.41 5.80
N GLN A 247 -19.76 7.28 4.81
CA GLN A 247 -19.56 6.89 3.41
C GLN A 247 -18.07 6.80 3.11
N SER A 248 -17.48 5.63 3.35
CA SER A 248 -16.07 5.41 3.02
C SER A 248 -15.85 5.24 1.53
N ARG A 249 -14.67 5.66 1.06
CA ARG A 249 -14.24 5.43 -0.32
C ARG A 249 -13.97 3.95 -0.59
N LEU A 250 -14.01 3.56 -1.85
CA LEU A 250 -13.55 2.26 -2.33
C LEU A 250 -12.06 2.38 -2.70
N GLY A 251 -11.17 1.92 -1.83
CA GLY A 251 -9.73 2.03 -2.02
C GLY A 251 -8.95 1.16 -1.06
N TRP A 252 -7.65 1.03 -1.31
CA TRP A 252 -6.75 0.28 -0.44
C TRP A 252 -6.63 0.91 0.94
N CYS A 253 -6.47 2.23 0.98
CA CYS A 253 -6.13 2.94 2.21
C CYS A 253 -7.28 2.96 3.22
N TYR A 254 -8.49 3.28 2.82
CA TYR A 254 -9.66 3.46 3.67
C TYR A 254 -10.86 2.65 3.19
N GLY A 255 -11.76 2.30 4.13
CA GLY A 255 -13.03 1.67 3.86
C GLY A 255 -12.96 0.16 3.64
N ASP A 256 -13.97 -0.35 2.98
CA ASP A 256 -14.30 -1.78 2.88
C ASP A 256 -13.16 -2.65 2.37
N LEU A 257 -12.45 -2.24 1.29
CA LEU A 257 -11.44 -3.10 0.67
C LEU A 257 -10.25 -3.35 1.61
N GLY A 258 -9.73 -2.31 2.25
CA GLY A 258 -8.61 -2.45 3.18
C GLY A 258 -8.98 -3.25 4.42
N VAL A 259 -10.14 -2.95 5.01
CA VAL A 259 -10.65 -3.68 6.19
C VAL A 259 -10.91 -5.15 5.86
N ALA A 260 -11.64 -5.44 4.77
CA ALA A 260 -11.94 -6.81 4.39
C ALA A 260 -10.69 -7.62 4.06
N THR A 261 -9.70 -7.00 3.41
CA THR A 261 -8.42 -7.67 3.13
C THR A 261 -7.68 -8.03 4.42
N SER A 262 -7.65 -7.15 5.41
CA SER A 262 -7.03 -7.45 6.70
C SER A 262 -7.76 -8.59 7.45
N LEU A 263 -9.10 -8.60 7.43
CA LEU A 263 -9.92 -9.68 7.99
C LEU A 263 -9.69 -11.02 7.26
N TRP A 264 -9.56 -10.98 5.92
CA TRP A 264 -9.23 -12.16 5.13
C TRP A 264 -7.88 -12.75 5.51
N GLN A 265 -6.85 -11.91 5.61
CA GLN A 265 -5.51 -12.33 6.01
C GLN A 265 -5.50 -12.90 7.43
N ALA A 266 -6.17 -12.23 8.38
CA ALA A 266 -6.31 -12.72 9.76
C ALA A 266 -7.08 -14.05 9.82
N GLY A 267 -8.16 -14.16 9.05
CA GLY A 267 -8.96 -15.38 8.93
C GLY A 267 -8.16 -16.57 8.41
N LYS A 268 -7.24 -16.32 7.46
CA LYS A 268 -6.31 -17.33 6.95
C LYS A 268 -5.25 -17.70 7.98
N ALA A 269 -4.61 -16.70 8.60
CA ALA A 269 -3.52 -16.88 9.57
C ALA A 269 -3.98 -17.63 10.84
N LEU A 270 -5.19 -17.37 11.31
CA LEU A 270 -5.75 -17.94 12.54
C LEU A 270 -6.79 -19.04 12.30
N HIS A 271 -6.98 -19.48 11.06
CA HIS A 271 -7.98 -20.47 10.65
C HIS A 271 -9.40 -20.14 11.09
N ASN A 272 -9.76 -18.85 11.08
CA ASN A 272 -11.07 -18.34 11.45
C ASN A 272 -11.96 -18.17 10.19
N ARG A 273 -12.91 -19.09 10.01
CA ARG A 273 -13.84 -19.08 8.86
C ARG A 273 -14.81 -17.91 8.88
N GLU A 274 -15.29 -17.51 10.04
CA GLU A 274 -16.24 -16.38 10.16
C GLU A 274 -15.64 -15.09 9.61
N TRP A 275 -14.35 -14.83 9.88
CA TRP A 275 -13.68 -13.65 9.36
C TRP A 275 -13.44 -13.74 7.85
N GLN A 276 -13.13 -14.94 7.34
CA GLN A 276 -12.99 -15.14 5.89
C GLN A 276 -14.34 -14.93 5.18
N GLU A 277 -15.44 -15.46 5.73
CA GLU A 277 -16.79 -15.31 5.18
C GLU A 277 -17.23 -13.84 5.24
N LYS A 278 -17.02 -13.13 6.36
CA LYS A 278 -17.30 -11.69 6.48
C LYS A 278 -16.48 -10.87 5.48
N ALA A 279 -15.21 -11.15 5.35
CA ALA A 279 -14.35 -10.47 4.36
C ALA A 279 -14.88 -10.65 2.94
N LEU A 280 -15.26 -11.88 2.55
CA LEU A 280 -15.83 -12.14 1.24
C LEU A 280 -17.22 -11.51 1.05
N GLU A 281 -18.05 -11.46 2.08
CA GLU A 281 -19.34 -10.73 2.07
C GLU A 281 -19.13 -9.26 1.72
N VAL A 282 -18.23 -8.58 2.44
CA VAL A 282 -17.88 -7.17 2.22
C VAL A 282 -17.30 -6.96 0.82
N LEU A 283 -16.37 -7.81 0.40
CA LEU A 283 -15.73 -7.72 -0.93
C LEU A 283 -16.72 -7.94 -2.06
N ARG A 284 -17.65 -8.91 -1.94
CA ARG A 284 -18.71 -9.14 -2.95
C ARG A 284 -19.67 -7.96 -3.03
N PHE A 285 -20.08 -7.41 -1.89
CA PHE A 285 -20.89 -6.18 -1.86
C PHE A 285 -20.19 -5.02 -2.57
N SER A 286 -18.89 -4.84 -2.30
CA SER A 286 -18.07 -3.78 -2.88
C SER A 286 -17.97 -3.84 -4.41
N THR A 287 -18.20 -5.00 -5.04
CA THR A 287 -18.20 -5.14 -6.52
C THR A 287 -19.32 -4.38 -7.21
N SER A 288 -20.40 -4.05 -6.50
CA SER A 288 -21.53 -3.26 -7.02
C SER A 288 -21.22 -1.75 -7.10
N ARG A 289 -20.19 -1.28 -6.40
CA ARG A 289 -19.80 0.14 -6.34
C ARG A 289 -18.96 0.51 -7.57
N ARG A 290 -19.62 0.67 -8.71
CA ARG A 290 -18.98 0.93 -10.02
C ARG A 290 -19.14 2.37 -10.52
N ASP A 291 -19.81 3.23 -9.79
CA ASP A 291 -19.87 4.65 -10.06
C ASP A 291 -18.72 5.36 -9.35
N PHE A 292 -17.92 6.15 -10.08
CA PHE A 292 -16.73 6.82 -9.57
C PHE A 292 -17.05 7.74 -8.37
N GLN A 293 -18.14 8.50 -8.46
CA GLN A 293 -18.55 9.44 -7.41
C GLN A 293 -19.00 8.67 -6.16
N ASN A 294 -19.87 7.67 -6.31
CA ASN A 294 -20.39 6.87 -5.20
C ASN A 294 -19.31 5.97 -4.58
N ALA A 295 -18.32 5.55 -5.38
CA ALA A 295 -17.16 4.83 -4.88
C ALA A 295 -16.13 5.74 -4.21
N GLY A 296 -16.22 7.06 -4.36
CA GLY A 296 -15.23 8.01 -3.87
C GLY A 296 -13.88 7.89 -4.58
N VAL A 297 -13.87 7.40 -5.83
CA VAL A 297 -12.69 7.26 -6.68
C VAL A 297 -12.59 8.50 -7.55
N ILE A 298 -11.55 9.31 -7.32
CA ILE A 298 -11.39 10.61 -7.98
C ILE A 298 -10.28 10.57 -9.01
N ASP A 299 -9.19 9.86 -8.72
CA ASP A 299 -8.00 9.73 -9.55
C ASP A 299 -7.67 8.28 -9.92
N ALA A 300 -6.50 8.05 -10.50
CA ALA A 300 -6.06 6.74 -10.96
C ALA A 300 -5.00 6.07 -10.06
N GLY A 301 -4.57 6.68 -8.94
CA GLY A 301 -3.46 6.21 -8.11
C GLY A 301 -3.68 4.85 -7.42
N LEU A 302 -2.59 4.24 -6.92
CA LEU A 302 -2.63 2.97 -6.17
C LEU A 302 -3.08 3.12 -4.72
N CYS A 303 -3.12 4.34 -4.16
CA CYS A 303 -3.60 4.58 -2.81
C CYS A 303 -5.12 4.43 -2.72
N HIS A 304 -5.84 5.21 -3.53
CA HIS A 304 -7.29 5.35 -3.45
C HIS A 304 -7.96 5.60 -4.80
N GLY A 305 -7.20 5.51 -5.89
CA GLY A 305 -7.70 5.71 -7.24
C GLY A 305 -8.20 4.40 -7.89
N ALA A 306 -8.54 4.49 -9.17
CA ALA A 306 -9.05 3.36 -9.94
C ALA A 306 -8.06 2.18 -10.00
N ALA A 307 -6.74 2.46 -10.07
CA ALA A 307 -5.72 1.42 -10.02
C ALA A 307 -5.68 0.70 -8.68
N SER A 308 -5.94 1.41 -7.56
CA SER A 308 -6.10 0.80 -6.23
C SER A 308 -7.18 -0.27 -6.23
N VAL A 309 -8.37 0.09 -6.71
CA VAL A 309 -9.53 -0.82 -6.74
C VAL A 309 -9.27 -2.01 -7.65
N CYS A 310 -8.70 -1.75 -8.83
CA CYS A 310 -8.30 -2.79 -9.79
C CYS A 310 -7.33 -3.81 -9.14
N MET A 311 -6.27 -3.33 -8.46
CA MET A 311 -5.27 -4.19 -7.83
C MET A 311 -5.86 -4.99 -6.67
N MET A 312 -6.73 -4.39 -5.84
CA MET A 312 -7.37 -5.07 -4.72
C MET A 312 -8.27 -6.20 -5.21
N PHE A 313 -9.09 -5.99 -6.24
CA PHE A 313 -9.91 -7.05 -6.81
C PHE A 313 -9.09 -8.09 -7.57
N HIS A 314 -7.97 -7.72 -8.18
CA HIS A 314 -7.03 -8.70 -8.72
C HIS A 314 -6.47 -9.62 -7.62
N TYR A 315 -6.01 -9.04 -6.51
CA TYR A 315 -5.55 -9.81 -5.35
C TYR A 315 -6.62 -10.79 -4.85
N VAL A 316 -7.85 -10.33 -4.67
CA VAL A 316 -8.96 -11.18 -4.18
C VAL A 316 -9.29 -12.27 -5.20
N TYR A 317 -9.31 -11.96 -6.50
CA TYR A 317 -9.49 -12.95 -7.57
C TYR A 317 -8.43 -14.05 -7.50
N MET A 318 -7.15 -13.67 -7.34
CA MET A 318 -6.06 -14.64 -7.23
C MET A 318 -6.18 -15.54 -5.99
N GLN A 319 -6.82 -15.07 -4.91
CA GLN A 319 -7.05 -15.84 -3.69
C GLN A 319 -8.25 -16.79 -3.78
N THR A 320 -9.28 -16.44 -4.56
CA THR A 320 -10.59 -17.09 -4.54
C THR A 320 -10.97 -17.77 -5.85
N GLY A 321 -10.47 -17.28 -6.99
CA GLY A 321 -10.88 -17.70 -8.33
C GLY A 321 -12.30 -17.26 -8.72
N GLU A 322 -12.97 -16.40 -7.95
CA GLU A 322 -14.34 -15.95 -8.23
C GLU A 322 -14.37 -14.97 -9.41
N LYS A 323 -15.07 -15.31 -10.48
CA LYS A 323 -15.19 -14.48 -11.70
C LYS A 323 -15.72 -13.07 -11.44
N LEU A 324 -16.57 -12.90 -10.43
CA LEU A 324 -17.09 -11.60 -10.04
C LEU A 324 -15.99 -10.59 -9.74
N PHE A 325 -14.92 -11.05 -9.08
CA PHE A 325 -13.76 -10.19 -8.77
C PHE A 325 -12.90 -9.91 -10.00
N GLU A 326 -12.78 -10.89 -10.92
CA GLU A 326 -12.11 -10.69 -12.21
C GLU A 326 -12.83 -9.64 -13.05
N GLU A 327 -14.15 -9.73 -13.21
CA GLU A 327 -14.97 -8.76 -13.93
C GLU A 327 -14.91 -7.36 -13.31
N THR A 328 -14.81 -7.29 -11.98
CA THR A 328 -14.70 -6.02 -11.27
C THR A 328 -13.30 -5.41 -11.43
N ARG A 329 -12.24 -6.23 -11.38
CA ARG A 329 -10.88 -5.82 -11.74
C ARG A 329 -10.84 -5.21 -13.13
N ASP A 330 -11.43 -5.86 -14.12
CA ASP A 330 -11.41 -5.40 -15.52
C ASP A 330 -12.18 -4.10 -15.70
N TYR A 331 -13.30 -3.94 -14.99
CA TYR A 331 -14.03 -2.66 -14.96
C TYR A 331 -13.15 -1.51 -14.45
N TRP A 332 -12.44 -1.70 -13.34
CA TRP A 332 -11.58 -0.66 -12.77
C TRP A 332 -10.26 -0.46 -13.52
N LEU A 333 -9.82 -1.47 -14.28
CA LEU A 333 -8.72 -1.32 -15.24
C LEU A 333 -9.12 -0.36 -16.38
N ASP A 334 -10.30 -0.52 -16.94
CA ASP A 334 -10.85 0.44 -17.91
C ASP A 334 -11.01 1.83 -17.30
N GLY A 335 -11.53 1.93 -16.07
CA GLY A 335 -11.62 3.18 -15.34
C GLY A 335 -10.27 3.87 -15.13
N THR A 336 -9.22 3.09 -14.85
CA THR A 336 -7.84 3.63 -14.76
C THR A 336 -7.40 4.27 -16.08
N LEU A 337 -7.71 3.64 -17.21
CA LEU A 337 -7.39 4.19 -18.54
C LEU A 337 -8.24 5.42 -18.90
N GLU A 338 -9.49 5.48 -18.44
CA GLU A 338 -10.39 6.61 -18.68
C GLU A 338 -9.95 7.88 -17.95
N LEU A 339 -9.43 7.73 -16.73
CA LEU A 339 -8.92 8.85 -15.92
C LEU A 339 -7.61 9.44 -16.44
N GLY A 340 -6.95 8.78 -17.38
CA GLY A 340 -5.68 9.21 -17.97
C GLY A 340 -5.82 10.21 -19.13
N ASN A 341 -6.62 11.28 -18.99
CA ASN A 341 -6.92 12.23 -20.06
C ASN A 341 -6.71 13.72 -19.68
N MET A 342 -6.05 13.99 -18.57
CA MET A 342 -5.81 15.36 -18.10
C MET A 342 -4.66 16.01 -18.88
N GLU A 343 -4.90 17.15 -19.52
CA GLU A 343 -3.92 17.84 -20.38
C GLU A 343 -2.64 18.23 -19.64
N ASP A 344 -2.75 18.68 -18.38
CA ASP A 344 -1.62 19.11 -17.54
C ASP A 344 -1.03 17.95 -16.70
N GLY A 345 -1.48 16.71 -16.94
CA GLY A 345 -1.06 15.54 -16.17
C GLY A 345 0.17 14.83 -16.74
N LEU A 346 0.92 14.16 -15.88
CA LEU A 346 1.99 13.25 -16.29
C LEU A 346 1.39 12.07 -17.06
N ALA A 347 1.68 11.94 -18.34
CA ALA A 347 1.04 10.99 -19.26
C ALA A 347 -0.51 11.04 -19.20
N GLY A 348 -1.10 12.18 -18.86
CA GLY A 348 -2.51 12.40 -18.69
C GLY A 348 -3.07 12.12 -17.30
N TYR A 349 -2.24 11.83 -16.31
CA TYR A 349 -2.65 11.56 -14.93
C TYR A 349 -2.21 12.65 -13.95
N ARG A 350 -3.07 12.93 -12.99
CA ARG A 350 -2.77 13.71 -11.79
C ARG A 350 -3.34 12.99 -10.57
N ALA A 351 -2.69 13.14 -9.42
CA ALA A 351 -3.18 12.67 -8.15
C ALA A 351 -4.09 13.72 -7.50
N TRP A 352 -5.13 13.27 -6.79
CA TRP A 352 -6.01 14.14 -6.03
C TRP A 352 -5.61 14.14 -4.56
N HIS A 353 -5.05 15.25 -4.12
CA HIS A 353 -4.94 15.58 -2.71
C HIS A 353 -6.12 16.46 -2.30
N THR A 354 -6.47 16.51 -1.00
CA THR A 354 -7.52 17.44 -0.58
C THR A 354 -7.13 18.90 -0.92
N ALA A 355 -8.10 19.80 -1.01
CA ALA A 355 -7.83 21.20 -1.35
C ALA A 355 -6.79 21.85 -0.41
N GLU A 356 -6.75 21.41 0.85
CA GLU A 356 -5.78 21.84 1.85
C GLU A 356 -4.34 21.44 1.48
N TYR A 357 -4.17 20.28 0.80
CA TYR A 357 -2.87 19.74 0.38
C TYR A 357 -2.59 19.94 -1.12
N GLY A 358 -3.23 20.91 -1.75
CA GLY A 358 -2.91 21.34 -3.11
C GLY A 358 -3.85 20.86 -4.21
N GLY A 359 -4.86 20.07 -3.91
CA GLY A 359 -5.84 19.61 -4.89
C GLY A 359 -5.24 18.64 -5.92
N TRP A 360 -5.31 18.97 -7.19
CA TRP A 360 -4.71 18.19 -8.26
C TRP A 360 -3.21 18.46 -8.40
N VAL A 361 -2.38 17.42 -8.20
CA VAL A 361 -0.92 17.49 -8.28
C VAL A 361 -0.34 16.43 -9.23
N ASN A 362 0.86 16.68 -9.73
CA ASN A 362 1.62 15.71 -10.52
C ASN A 362 2.51 14.89 -9.58
N GLU A 363 2.29 13.58 -9.54
CA GLU A 363 3.01 12.63 -8.70
C GLU A 363 3.71 11.57 -9.53
N TYR A 364 4.98 11.28 -9.20
CA TYR A 364 5.79 10.29 -9.90
C TYR A 364 5.80 8.91 -9.25
N GLY A 365 5.66 8.84 -7.93
CA GLY A 365 5.85 7.64 -7.10
C GLY A 365 4.90 6.48 -7.36
N LEU A 366 5.07 5.39 -6.58
CA LEU A 366 4.20 4.22 -6.68
C LEU A 366 2.81 4.44 -6.09
N LEU A 367 2.71 5.12 -4.94
CA LEU A 367 1.45 5.13 -4.18
C LEU A 367 0.36 5.93 -4.89
N GLU A 368 0.68 7.14 -5.31
CA GLU A 368 -0.27 8.09 -5.87
C GLU A 368 0.09 8.50 -7.30
N GLY A 369 1.32 8.18 -7.72
CA GLY A 369 1.91 8.66 -8.96
C GLY A 369 1.84 7.70 -10.14
N VAL A 370 2.40 8.20 -11.24
CA VAL A 370 2.34 7.50 -12.54
C VAL A 370 3.16 6.20 -12.57
N ALA A 371 4.20 6.06 -11.75
CA ALA A 371 4.96 4.81 -11.67
C ALA A 371 4.08 3.64 -11.18
N GLY A 372 3.21 3.89 -10.20
CA GLY A 372 2.27 2.87 -9.72
C GLY A 372 1.19 2.52 -10.73
N ILE A 373 0.64 3.52 -11.40
CA ILE A 373 -0.33 3.31 -12.49
C ILE A 373 0.32 2.49 -13.61
N GLY A 374 1.54 2.86 -14.01
CA GLY A 374 2.31 2.15 -15.04
C GLY A 374 2.60 0.70 -14.66
N LEU A 375 2.95 0.44 -13.39
CA LEU A 375 3.20 -0.93 -12.90
C LEU A 375 1.93 -1.79 -12.93
N LEU A 376 0.78 -1.26 -12.53
CA LEU A 376 -0.51 -1.94 -12.67
C LEU A 376 -0.81 -2.29 -14.14
N LEU A 377 -0.60 -1.34 -15.06
CA LEU A 377 -0.85 -1.56 -16.47
C LEU A 377 0.09 -2.62 -17.07
N LEU A 378 1.38 -2.63 -16.68
CA LEU A 378 2.34 -3.68 -17.07
C LEU A 378 1.89 -5.06 -16.56
N LEU A 379 1.49 -5.14 -15.29
CA LEU A 379 0.97 -6.37 -14.70
C LEU A 379 -0.26 -6.88 -15.47
N SER A 380 -1.19 -5.99 -15.81
CA SER A 380 -2.38 -6.32 -16.58
C SER A 380 -2.03 -6.82 -17.99
N LEU A 381 -1.04 -6.25 -18.63
CA LEU A 381 -0.56 -6.68 -19.94
C LEU A 381 0.02 -8.10 -19.90
N ILE A 382 0.82 -8.42 -18.89
CA ILE A 382 1.41 -9.74 -18.69
C ILE A 382 0.31 -10.79 -18.44
N HIS A 383 -0.67 -10.50 -17.58
CA HIS A 383 -1.76 -11.43 -17.30
C HIS A 383 -2.72 -11.64 -18.47
N ILE A 384 -2.97 -10.63 -19.30
CA ILE A 384 -3.75 -10.76 -20.52
C ILE A 384 -3.01 -11.63 -21.56
N SER A 385 -1.67 -11.56 -21.58
CA SER A 385 -0.85 -12.28 -22.55
C SER A 385 -0.47 -13.70 -22.12
N GLU A 386 -0.32 -13.93 -20.81
CA GLU A 386 0.09 -15.22 -20.22
C GLU A 386 -0.70 -15.50 -18.92
N PRO A 387 -1.96 -15.95 -18.99
CA PRO A 387 -2.82 -16.13 -17.82
C PRO A 387 -2.36 -17.21 -16.81
N THR A 388 -1.25 -17.90 -17.08
CA THR A 388 -0.74 -19.02 -16.27
C THR A 388 0.47 -18.69 -15.38
N ARG A 389 0.97 -17.46 -15.38
CA ARG A 389 2.09 -17.07 -14.50
C ARG A 389 1.61 -16.32 -13.26
N PRO A 390 1.47 -16.99 -12.09
CA PRO A 390 1.22 -16.31 -10.82
C PRO A 390 2.57 -15.87 -10.22
N ARG A 391 3.15 -14.75 -10.66
CA ARG A 391 4.34 -14.19 -10.02
C ARG A 391 4.42 -12.70 -10.31
N LEU A 392 3.88 -11.88 -9.39
CA LEU A 392 4.24 -10.45 -9.26
C LEU A 392 3.39 -9.77 -8.15
N ILE A 393 3.11 -10.46 -7.03
CA ILE A 393 2.69 -9.80 -5.77
C ILE A 393 3.34 -10.53 -4.60
#